data_30cd37706bae07a012f136f69bf1624a
#
_entry.id   30cd37706bae07a012f136f69bf1624a
#
_cell.length_a   1.000
_cell.length_b   1.000
_cell.length_c   1.000
_cell.angle_alpha   90.00
_cell.angle_beta   90.00
_cell.angle_gamma   90.00
#
_symmetry.space_group_name_H-M   'P 1'
#
loop_
_entity.id
_entity.type
_entity.pdbx_description
1 polymer ?
#
loop_
_entity_poly.entity_id
_entity_poly.type
_entity_poly.pdbx_seq_one_letter_code
_entity_poly.pdbx_strand_id
1 'polypeptide(L)'
;FNVAGSYHALLNLCPHQRGPLCLGQVTGTMLPSPVGEFRYGLEGRIIRCPWHGWEFDLTTGKSVVKPDRVKLKVYPVTVEPARPGSRAENEPRVETFPVTVERQWIVLHV
;
A
#
# COMPACT_ATOMS: atom_id res chain seq x y z
N PHE A 1 1.34 2.64 3.42
CA PHE A 1 -0.05 2.65 3.87
C PHE A 1 -0.21 1.88 5.18
N ASN A 2 -1.08 2.36 6.02
CA ASN A 2 -1.49 1.65 7.24
C ASN A 2 -2.86 1.01 6.99
N VAL A 3 -2.90 -0.31 7.01
CA VAL A 3 -4.15 -1.07 6.85
C VAL A 3 -4.40 -1.85 8.14
N ALA A 4 -5.38 -1.43 8.90
CA ALA A 4 -5.78 -2.05 10.17
C ALA A 4 -4.60 -2.29 11.13
N GLY A 5 -3.67 -1.36 11.21
CA GLY A 5 -2.49 -1.44 12.08
C GLY A 5 -1.26 -2.08 11.46
N SER A 6 -1.36 -2.64 10.26
CA SER A 6 -0.24 -3.20 9.51
C SER A 6 0.21 -2.22 8.43
N TYR A 7 1.52 -2.08 8.27
CA TYR A 7 2.09 -1.16 7.28
C TYR A 7 2.47 -1.90 6.01
N HIS A 8 2.14 -1.27 4.88
CA HIS A 8 2.39 -1.83 3.55
C HIS A 8 3.03 -0.78 2.66
N ALA A 9 4.00 -1.17 1.86
CA ALA A 9 4.68 -0.30 0.92
C ALA A 9 4.57 -0.85 -0.49
N LEU A 10 4.16 0.00 -1.40
CA LEU A 10 3.91 -0.33 -2.80
C LEU A 10 4.63 0.67 -3.69
N LEU A 11 5.03 0.22 -4.88
CA LEU A 11 5.54 1.15 -5.88
C LEU A 11 4.47 2.17 -6.25
N ASN A 12 4.80 3.44 -6.19
CA ASN A 12 3.86 4.54 -6.44
C ASN A 12 3.64 4.80 -7.94
N LEU A 13 3.39 3.75 -8.68
CA LEU A 13 3.13 3.81 -10.12
C LEU A 13 2.08 2.78 -10.49
N CYS A 14 0.95 3.22 -11.03
CA CYS A 14 -0.03 2.31 -11.57
C CYS A 14 0.55 1.59 -12.80
N PRO A 15 0.53 0.27 -12.88
CA PRO A 15 1.07 -0.47 -14.02
C PRO A 15 0.31 -0.22 -15.33
N HIS A 16 -0.90 0.33 -15.26
CA HIS A 16 -1.69 0.65 -16.43
C HIS A 16 -1.08 1.81 -17.24
N GLN A 17 -0.93 2.99 -16.66
CA GLN A 17 -0.35 4.16 -17.31
C GLN A 17 0.51 5.00 -16.38
N ARG A 18 1.08 4.40 -15.34
CA ARG A 18 1.99 5.04 -14.40
C ARG A 18 1.37 6.19 -13.58
N GLY A 19 0.07 6.12 -13.34
CA GLY A 19 -0.57 7.10 -12.44
C GLY A 19 0.00 7.04 -11.03
N PRO A 20 0.13 8.18 -10.35
CA PRO A 20 0.67 8.21 -8.99
C PRO A 20 -0.36 7.71 -7.98
N LEU A 21 -0.19 6.49 -7.50
CA LEU A 21 -1.15 5.84 -6.62
C LEU A 21 -1.34 6.56 -5.29
N CYS A 22 -0.32 7.23 -4.79
CA CYS A 22 -0.43 7.97 -3.53
C CYS A 22 -1.45 9.11 -3.57
N LEU A 23 -1.83 9.57 -4.76
CA LEU A 23 -2.86 10.58 -4.95
C LEU A 23 -4.26 9.98 -5.14
N GLY A 24 -4.37 8.67 -5.15
CA GLY A 24 -5.64 7.97 -5.25
C GLY A 24 -6.39 7.91 -3.94
N GLN A 25 -7.55 7.27 -3.98
CA GLN A 25 -8.38 7.08 -2.81
C GLN A 25 -8.23 5.67 -2.25
N VAL A 26 -8.12 5.57 -0.94
CA VAL A 26 -8.22 4.29 -0.24
C VAL A 26 -9.69 4.01 0.00
N THR A 27 -10.17 2.91 -0.56
CA THR A 27 -11.59 2.54 -0.57
C THR A 27 -11.75 1.05 -0.26
N GLY A 28 -12.93 0.54 -0.47
CA GLY A 28 -13.19 -0.87 -0.64
C GLY A 28 -13.51 -1.18 -2.09
N THR A 29 -14.05 -2.32 -2.35
CA THR A 29 -14.44 -2.75 -3.68
C THR A 29 -15.73 -3.57 -3.66
N MET A 30 -16.34 -3.69 -4.81
CA MET A 30 -17.50 -4.57 -4.97
C MET A 30 -17.03 -6.03 -5.01
N LEU A 31 -17.54 -6.82 -4.10
CA LEU A 31 -17.20 -8.23 -4.03
C LEU A 31 -18.12 -9.04 -4.97
N PRO A 32 -17.65 -10.22 -5.43
CA PRO A 32 -18.51 -11.12 -6.19
C PRO A 32 -19.76 -11.44 -5.39
N SER A 33 -20.92 -11.34 -6.04
CA SER A 33 -22.21 -11.60 -5.41
C SER A 33 -23.22 -12.09 -6.43
N PRO A 34 -24.31 -12.77 -5.98
CA PRO A 34 -25.38 -13.19 -6.88
C PRO A 34 -26.03 -12.01 -7.60
N VAL A 35 -26.67 -12.30 -8.72
CA VAL A 35 -27.40 -11.28 -9.49
C VAL A 35 -28.46 -10.62 -8.60
N GLY A 36 -28.47 -9.28 -8.62
CA GLY A 36 -29.38 -8.48 -7.81
C GLY A 36 -28.90 -8.19 -6.40
N GLU A 37 -27.77 -8.75 -5.98
CA GLU A 37 -27.13 -8.42 -4.72
C GLU A 37 -25.87 -7.61 -4.95
N PHE A 38 -25.61 -6.66 -4.06
CA PHE A 38 -24.41 -5.84 -4.10
C PHE A 38 -23.72 -5.94 -2.75
N ARG A 39 -22.47 -6.41 -2.75
CA ARG A 39 -21.65 -6.52 -1.56
C ARG A 39 -20.42 -5.66 -1.72
N TYR A 40 -20.28 -4.67 -0.86
CA TYR A 40 -19.11 -3.83 -0.79
C TYR A 40 -18.24 -4.29 0.38
N GLY A 41 -16.97 -4.45 0.16
CA GLY A 41 -16.07 -4.93 1.21
C GLY A 41 -14.63 -4.48 1.02
N LEU A 42 -13.75 -5.04 1.83
CA LEU A 42 -12.31 -4.69 1.86
C LEU A 42 -12.08 -3.20 2.09
N GLU A 43 -12.96 -2.54 2.83
CA GLU A 43 -12.85 -1.12 3.12
C GLU A 43 -11.52 -0.80 3.80
N GLY A 44 -10.89 0.30 3.37
CA GLY A 44 -9.59 0.72 3.87
C GLY A 44 -8.43 -0.12 3.35
N ARG A 45 -8.66 -1.07 2.45
CA ARG A 45 -7.67 -2.01 1.95
C ARG A 45 -7.38 -1.87 0.46
N ILE A 46 -8.20 -1.12 -0.25
CA ILE A 46 -8.09 -0.96 -1.71
C ILE A 46 -7.60 0.45 -2.02
N ILE A 47 -6.57 0.56 -2.86
CA ILE A 47 -6.14 1.83 -3.44
C ILE A 47 -6.65 1.93 -4.87
N ARG A 48 -7.30 3.02 -5.19
CA ARG A 48 -7.80 3.31 -6.53
C ARG A 48 -6.87 4.29 -7.22
N CYS A 49 -6.36 3.92 -8.39
CA CYS A 49 -5.54 4.80 -9.21
C CYS A 49 -6.34 6.06 -9.60
N PRO A 50 -5.78 7.27 -9.42
CA PRO A 50 -6.51 8.50 -9.70
C PRO A 50 -6.77 8.73 -11.19
N TRP A 51 -6.03 8.07 -12.08
CA TRP A 51 -6.16 8.31 -13.52
C TRP A 51 -7.30 7.54 -14.17
N HIS A 52 -7.40 6.22 -13.88
CA HIS A 52 -8.41 5.38 -14.56
C HIS A 52 -9.20 4.50 -13.60
N GLY A 53 -9.06 4.71 -12.31
CA GLY A 53 -9.84 3.97 -11.32
C GLY A 53 -9.45 2.51 -11.14
N TRP A 54 -8.28 2.08 -11.59
CA TRP A 54 -7.79 0.73 -11.32
C TRP A 54 -7.61 0.52 -9.83
N GLU A 55 -8.08 -0.62 -9.35
CA GLU A 55 -8.09 -0.95 -7.93
C GLU A 55 -7.06 -2.03 -7.62
N PHE A 56 -6.31 -1.82 -6.55
CA PHE A 56 -5.28 -2.73 -6.07
C PHE A 56 -5.45 -2.99 -4.58
N ASP A 57 -5.22 -4.23 -4.18
CA ASP A 57 -5.20 -4.59 -2.77
C ASP A 57 -3.89 -4.10 -2.14
N LEU A 58 -3.98 -3.24 -1.14
CA LEU A 58 -2.81 -2.68 -0.44
C LEU A 58 -1.98 -3.74 0.26
N THR A 59 -2.57 -4.85 0.66
CA THR A 59 -1.87 -5.90 1.40
C THR A 59 -1.08 -6.85 0.51
N THR A 60 -1.45 -6.98 -0.74
CA THR A 60 -0.82 -7.92 -1.69
C THR A 60 -0.24 -7.24 -2.93
N GLY A 61 -0.67 -6.03 -3.23
CA GLY A 61 -0.31 -5.33 -4.47
C GLY A 61 -1.05 -5.84 -5.70
N LYS A 62 -1.92 -6.82 -5.56
CA LYS A 62 -2.61 -7.43 -6.70
C LYS A 62 -3.80 -6.59 -7.13
N SER A 63 -4.00 -6.51 -8.45
CA SER A 63 -5.21 -5.90 -9.02
C SER A 63 -6.45 -6.68 -8.61
N VAL A 64 -7.53 -5.98 -8.30
CA VAL A 64 -8.81 -6.59 -7.96
C VAL A 64 -9.39 -7.36 -9.15
N VAL A 65 -9.24 -6.82 -10.35
CA VAL A 65 -9.85 -7.40 -11.57
C VAL A 65 -9.01 -8.53 -12.16
N LYS A 66 -7.68 -8.37 -12.17
CA LYS A 66 -6.77 -9.33 -12.79
C LYS A 66 -5.60 -9.65 -11.85
N PRO A 67 -5.86 -10.27 -10.70
CA PRO A 67 -4.82 -10.46 -9.68
C PRO A 67 -3.65 -11.33 -10.15
N ASP A 68 -3.86 -12.21 -11.13
CA ASP A 68 -2.82 -13.08 -11.65
C ASP A 68 -1.87 -12.40 -12.63
N ARG A 69 -2.32 -11.29 -13.23
CA ARG A 69 -1.59 -10.66 -14.34
C ARG A 69 -1.11 -9.25 -14.03
N VAL A 70 -1.88 -8.52 -13.24
CA VAL A 70 -1.61 -7.12 -12.94
C VAL A 70 -1.41 -6.96 -11.45
N LYS A 71 -0.21 -6.55 -11.07
CA LYS A 71 0.11 -6.33 -9.66
C LYS A 71 1.18 -5.25 -9.53
N LEU A 72 1.15 -4.59 -8.40
CA LEU A 72 2.15 -3.61 -8.00
C LEU A 72 3.35 -4.30 -7.36
N LYS A 73 4.51 -3.70 -7.52
CA LYS A 73 5.67 -4.12 -6.73
C LYS A 73 5.45 -3.76 -5.27
N VAL A 74 5.63 -4.76 -4.41
CA VAL A 74 5.50 -4.64 -2.96
C VAL A 74 6.88 -4.67 -2.34
N TYR A 75 7.10 -3.80 -1.36
CA TYR A 75 8.36 -3.74 -0.61
C TYR A 75 8.14 -4.21 0.81
N PRO A 76 9.08 -5.00 1.38
CA PRO A 76 9.01 -5.36 2.78
C PRO A 76 9.06 -4.12 3.68
N VAL A 77 8.27 -4.12 4.72
CA VAL A 77 8.21 -3.05 5.71
C VAL A 77 8.36 -3.64 7.08
N THR A 78 9.21 -3.02 7.89
CA THR A 78 9.33 -3.34 9.31
C THR A 78 9.02 -2.10 10.14
N VAL A 79 8.51 -2.33 11.34
CA VAL A 79 8.30 -1.29 12.34
C VAL A 79 9.32 -1.51 13.43
N GLU A 80 10.19 -0.53 13.62
CA GLU A 80 11.31 -0.64 14.56
C GLU A 80 11.22 0.46 15.62
N PRO A 81 11.64 0.18 16.87
CA PRO A 81 11.69 1.22 17.88
C PRO A 81 12.62 2.35 17.46
N ALA A 82 12.18 3.60 17.63
CA ALA A 82 13.03 4.74 17.41
C ALA A 82 14.16 4.76 18.46
N ARG A 83 15.40 4.81 18.00
CA ARG A 83 16.57 4.87 18.87
C ARG A 83 17.14 6.28 18.89
N PRO A 84 17.40 6.88 20.04
CA PRO A 84 18.09 8.14 20.12
C PRO A 84 19.43 8.08 19.38
N GLY A 85 19.68 9.02 18.46
CA GLY A 85 20.90 9.05 17.68
C GLY A 85 20.95 8.07 16.51
N SER A 86 19.93 7.25 16.31
CA SER A 86 19.83 6.37 15.15
C SER A 86 19.52 7.20 13.92
N ARG A 87 20.30 7.02 12.88
CA ARG A 87 20.12 7.77 11.64
C ARG A 87 20.22 6.87 10.43
N ALA A 88 19.31 7.07 9.51
CA ALA A 88 19.25 6.32 8.27
C ALA A 88 20.49 6.53 7.39
N GLU A 89 21.13 7.67 7.43
CA GLU A 89 22.30 7.95 6.62
C GLU A 89 23.50 7.05 6.92
N ASN A 90 23.52 6.41 8.08
CA ASN A 90 24.55 5.44 8.45
C ASN A 90 24.21 4.02 8.02
N GLU A 91 23.04 3.84 7.41
CA GLU A 91 22.52 2.55 6.98
C GLU A 91 22.18 2.62 5.49
N PRO A 92 23.17 2.52 4.60
CA PRO A 92 23.05 2.89 3.19
C PRO A 92 22.07 2.02 2.39
N ARG A 93 21.55 0.96 2.96
CA ARG A 93 20.65 0.03 2.27
C ARG A 93 19.20 0.15 2.70
N VAL A 94 18.90 1.12 3.54
CA VAL A 94 17.56 1.28 4.12
C VAL A 94 17.15 2.73 3.97
N GLU A 95 16.01 2.96 3.35
CA GLU A 95 15.39 4.27 3.37
C GLU A 95 14.47 4.36 4.57
N THR A 96 14.66 5.39 5.38
CA THR A 96 13.80 5.65 6.52
C THR A 96 13.02 6.93 6.30
N PHE A 97 11.74 6.87 6.62
CA PHE A 97 10.86 8.02 6.57
C PHE A 97 10.46 8.37 8.00
N PRO A 98 10.70 9.60 8.44
CA PRO A 98 10.37 9.98 9.82
C PRO A 98 8.86 10.09 10.00
N VAL A 99 8.23 8.99 10.26
CA VAL A 99 6.82 8.94 10.63
C VAL A 99 6.75 8.61 12.09
N THR A 100 6.22 9.52 12.88
CA THR A 100 6.10 9.32 14.32
C THR A 100 4.85 8.50 14.62
N VAL A 101 5.05 7.20 14.85
CA VAL A 101 4.02 6.33 15.40
C VAL A 101 4.59 5.78 16.70
N GLU A 102 4.17 6.35 17.85
CA GLU A 102 4.59 5.87 19.17
C GLU A 102 6.09 5.61 19.32
N ARG A 103 6.94 6.52 18.85
CA ARG A 103 8.40 6.39 18.88
C ARG A 103 8.90 5.19 18.08
N GLN A 104 8.29 4.91 16.95
CA GLN A 104 8.69 3.84 16.05
C GLN A 104 9.12 4.41 14.70
N TRP A 105 9.99 3.67 14.03
CA TRP A 105 10.38 3.94 12.66
C TRP A 105 9.70 2.95 11.74
N ILE A 106 9.16 3.47 10.64
CA ILE A 106 8.71 2.62 9.56
C ILE A 106 9.86 2.52 8.57
N VAL A 107 10.38 1.31 8.41
CA VAL A 107 11.55 1.04 7.59
C VAL A 107 11.12 0.34 6.31
N LEU A 108 11.44 0.95 5.19
CA LEU A 108 11.16 0.42 3.87
C LEU A 108 12.42 -0.26 3.33
N HIS A 109 12.30 -1.54 3.00
CA HIS A 109 13.40 -2.32 2.45
C HIS A 109 13.30 -2.37 0.93
N VAL A 110 14.19 -1.68 0.28
CA VAL A 110 14.23 -1.58 -1.19
C VAL A 110 15.33 -2.44 -1.82
#